data_4ca698a63bcb9a4ecdae702cb47dfa15
#
_entry.id   4ca698a63bcb9a4ecdae702cb47dfa15
#
_cell.length_a   1.000
_cell.length_b   1.000
_cell.length_c   1.000
_cell.angle_alpha   90.00
_cell.angle_beta   90.00
_cell.angle_gamma   90.00
#
_symmetry.space_group_name_H-M   'P 1'
#
loop_
_entity.id
_entity.type
_entity.pdbx_description
1 polymer ?
#
loop_
_entity_poly.entity_id
_entity_poly.type
_entity_poly.pdbx_seq_one_letter_code
_entity_poly.pdbx_strand_id
1 'polypeptide(L)'
;MANNKSLQAVILVVVFVVMCALILVLNNVTAPMIEANAQGAELEPLYAVMPEANGFEKLELNGTSDTISSVWKETSGLGYVVRLATNKGYTGDYIELTVAISSDGKISGISLDSYPETKDFGKDTYPQTYIGQNSTLADTAIVAGVTYSSSAFRNAVTDAFDALIANNLIKAGVKDASQVISEMLPVVFKTAANPSGIAQVEEFKSSVSGVKSAWKANNGVGVAYWYSSDADYLVIFNASLDARVYDLESVDVTSSFDSSVISALSAEASSKLSNVSSKDQKKVAKMVPSDSTLTAMDIGNVFNSVSTLFKAESSEGTFYCYTCRPYGFSNETMTIYVVLDESGKIYAFNASELIIEAEYFSGYSLDASSYKAGFVGLDASWSGSEAVVSGATMTTQAVKCAINDAFEAFAAMGGNN
;
A
#
# COMPACT_ATOMS: atom_id res chain seq x y z
N MET A 1 63.83 15.62 -59.84
CA MET A 1 62.69 14.94 -59.18
C MET A 1 62.59 15.17 -57.65
N ALA A 2 63.62 15.68 -56.99
CA ALA A 2 63.58 15.88 -55.52
C ALA A 2 62.71 17.12 -55.07
N ASN A 3 62.55 18.12 -55.98
CA ASN A 3 61.91 19.37 -55.65
C ASN A 3 60.33 19.26 -55.49
N ASN A 4 59.70 18.24 -56.10
CA ASN A 4 58.23 18.06 -56.01
C ASN A 4 57.80 17.42 -54.71
N LYS A 5 58.61 16.61 -54.04
CA LYS A 5 58.25 15.97 -52.79
C LYS A 5 58.27 16.91 -51.57
N SER A 6 59.20 17.87 -51.55
CA SER A 6 59.26 18.91 -50.56
C SER A 6 58.08 19.88 -50.64
N LEU A 7 57.67 20.24 -51.85
CA LEU A 7 56.54 21.11 -52.10
C LEU A 7 55.23 20.41 -51.69
N GLN A 8 55.08 19.14 -52.00
CA GLN A 8 53.92 18.34 -51.57
C GLN A 8 53.82 18.20 -50.01
N ALA A 9 54.98 18.04 -49.35
CA ALA A 9 55.02 18.01 -47.90
C ALA A 9 54.61 19.35 -47.27
N VAL A 10 55.07 20.46 -47.82
CA VAL A 10 54.69 21.80 -47.33
C VAL A 10 53.18 22.06 -47.56
N ILE A 11 52.63 21.70 -48.69
CA ILE A 11 51.19 21.81 -48.97
C ILE A 11 50.39 21.00 -48.00
N LEU A 12 50.82 19.79 -47.71
CA LEU A 12 50.14 18.93 -46.73
C LEU A 12 50.10 19.53 -45.30
N VAL A 13 51.23 20.08 -44.84
CA VAL A 13 51.31 20.77 -43.55
C VAL A 13 50.43 22.02 -43.52
N VAL A 14 50.44 22.83 -44.60
CA VAL A 14 49.58 24.04 -44.70
C VAL A 14 48.11 23.65 -44.66
N VAL A 15 47.69 22.62 -45.41
CA VAL A 15 46.31 22.10 -45.38
C VAL A 15 45.95 21.59 -43.98
N PHE A 16 46.83 20.85 -43.31
CA PHE A 16 46.62 20.37 -41.96
C PHE A 16 46.43 21.52 -40.94
N VAL A 17 47.28 22.55 -40.99
CA VAL A 17 47.20 23.75 -40.15
C VAL A 17 45.90 24.50 -40.39
N VAL A 18 45.50 24.67 -41.66
CA VAL A 18 44.22 25.33 -42.01
C VAL A 18 43.04 24.53 -41.53
N MET A 19 43.06 23.18 -41.65
CA MET A 19 42.01 22.31 -41.14
C MET A 19 41.91 22.38 -39.61
N CYS A 20 43.03 22.35 -38.90
CA CYS A 20 43.06 22.53 -37.45
C CYS A 20 42.52 23.90 -37.01
N ALA A 21 42.90 24.97 -37.71
CA ALA A 21 42.38 26.32 -37.46
C ALA A 21 40.86 26.40 -37.71
N LEU A 22 40.36 25.79 -38.77
CA LEU A 22 38.94 25.71 -39.10
C LEU A 22 38.16 24.93 -38.01
N ILE A 23 38.68 23.80 -37.55
CA ILE A 23 38.07 23.00 -36.46
C ILE A 23 37.98 23.82 -35.17
N LEU A 24 39.03 24.54 -34.80
CA LEU A 24 39.06 25.41 -33.63
C LEU A 24 38.04 26.55 -33.71
N VAL A 25 37.94 27.21 -34.89
CA VAL A 25 36.95 28.28 -35.12
C VAL A 25 35.53 27.72 -35.07
N LEU A 26 35.27 26.60 -35.73
CA LEU A 26 33.96 25.94 -35.68
C LEU A 26 33.60 25.53 -34.23
N ASN A 27 34.53 24.92 -33.50
CA ASN A 27 34.29 24.54 -32.12
C ASN A 27 33.97 25.75 -31.22
N ASN A 28 34.70 26.85 -31.36
CA ASN A 28 34.43 28.08 -30.58
C ASN A 28 33.07 28.73 -30.90
N VAL A 29 32.54 28.52 -32.10
CA VAL A 29 31.21 29.03 -32.48
C VAL A 29 30.10 28.05 -32.10
N THR A 30 30.33 26.75 -32.29
CA THR A 30 29.28 25.73 -32.09
C THR A 30 29.17 25.29 -30.62
N ALA A 31 30.26 25.25 -29.85
CA ALA A 31 30.22 24.83 -28.46
C ALA A 31 29.24 25.66 -27.59
N PRO A 32 29.27 27.01 -27.60
CA PRO A 32 28.31 27.80 -26.83
C PRO A 32 26.85 27.64 -27.34
N MET A 33 26.65 27.39 -28.64
CA MET A 33 25.30 27.11 -29.16
C MET A 33 24.79 25.76 -28.76
N ILE A 34 25.65 24.74 -28.70
CA ILE A 34 25.29 23.39 -28.22
C ILE A 34 24.97 23.47 -26.72
N GLU A 35 25.77 24.20 -25.96
CA GLU A 35 25.58 24.38 -24.52
C GLU A 35 24.28 25.16 -24.22
N ALA A 36 24.00 26.23 -24.94
CA ALA A 36 22.75 26.98 -24.81
C ALA A 36 21.52 26.15 -25.21
N ASN A 37 21.60 25.31 -26.24
CA ASN A 37 20.53 24.41 -26.64
C ASN A 37 20.34 23.29 -25.61
N ALA A 38 21.42 22.74 -25.05
CA ALA A 38 21.35 21.72 -24.00
C ALA A 38 20.72 22.27 -22.72
N GLN A 39 21.11 23.49 -22.30
CA GLN A 39 20.48 24.19 -21.20
C GLN A 39 19.00 24.48 -21.46
N GLY A 40 18.65 24.92 -22.68
CA GLY A 40 17.27 25.12 -23.07
C GLY A 40 16.43 23.85 -22.95
N ALA A 41 16.95 22.74 -23.49
CA ALA A 41 16.27 21.43 -23.40
C ALA A 41 16.14 20.89 -21.95
N GLU A 42 17.10 21.21 -21.08
CA GLU A 42 17.05 20.84 -19.67
C GLU A 42 16.00 21.66 -18.90
N LEU A 43 15.80 22.92 -19.26
CA LEU A 43 14.90 23.85 -18.58
C LEU A 43 13.46 23.81 -19.12
N GLU A 44 13.24 23.38 -20.37
CA GLU A 44 11.90 23.36 -20.99
C GLU A 44 10.85 22.58 -20.14
N PRO A 45 11.12 21.36 -19.61
CA PRO A 45 10.18 20.64 -18.76
C PRO A 45 9.87 21.37 -17.47
N LEU A 46 10.82 22.16 -16.94
CA LEU A 46 10.63 22.92 -15.70
C LEU A 46 9.64 24.06 -15.92
N TYR A 47 9.78 24.80 -17.02
CA TYR A 47 8.82 25.86 -17.38
C TYR A 47 7.45 25.30 -17.77
N ALA A 48 7.36 24.06 -18.26
CA ALA A 48 6.08 23.41 -18.54
C ALA A 48 5.22 23.21 -17.28
N VAL A 49 5.84 22.94 -16.12
CA VAL A 49 5.14 22.73 -14.84
C VAL A 49 5.12 23.98 -13.95
N MET A 50 5.98 24.98 -14.23
CA MET A 50 6.05 26.25 -13.52
C MET A 50 6.26 27.40 -14.53
N PRO A 51 5.24 27.73 -15.34
CA PRO A 51 5.37 28.72 -16.42
C PRO A 51 5.62 30.14 -15.93
N GLU A 52 5.29 30.45 -14.67
CA GLU A 52 5.49 31.74 -14.05
C GLU A 52 6.90 31.97 -13.50
N ALA A 53 7.78 30.94 -13.61
CA ALA A 53 9.15 31.00 -13.10
C ALA A 53 10.00 32.03 -13.81
N ASN A 54 10.80 32.78 -13.06
CA ASN A 54 11.78 33.72 -13.61
C ASN A 54 13.09 33.05 -14.04
N GLY A 55 13.40 31.89 -13.45
CA GLY A 55 14.61 31.11 -13.71
C GLY A 55 14.76 29.98 -12.70
N PHE A 56 15.69 29.09 -12.98
CA PHE A 56 15.93 27.92 -12.13
C PHE A 56 17.42 27.77 -11.81
N GLU A 57 17.70 27.40 -10.57
CA GLU A 57 19.02 27.03 -10.06
C GLU A 57 19.01 25.57 -9.64
N LYS A 58 19.95 24.77 -10.15
CA LYS A 58 20.05 23.36 -9.81
C LYS A 58 20.53 23.18 -8.37
N LEU A 59 19.85 22.33 -7.61
CA LEU A 59 20.20 22.00 -6.24
C LEU A 59 20.78 20.60 -6.14
N GLU A 60 21.87 20.48 -5.38
CA GLU A 60 22.39 19.20 -4.93
C GLU A 60 21.83 18.90 -3.52
N LEU A 61 21.03 17.84 -3.42
CA LEU A 61 20.44 17.41 -2.16
C LEU A 61 21.16 16.20 -1.59
N ASN A 62 21.14 16.07 -0.27
CA ASN A 62 21.68 14.90 0.42
C ASN A 62 20.60 13.84 0.66
N GLY A 63 20.98 12.56 0.51
CA GLY A 63 20.10 11.44 0.88
C GLY A 63 18.85 11.29 0.00
N THR A 64 18.96 11.61 -1.29
CA THR A 64 17.86 11.48 -2.24
C THR A 64 17.63 10.02 -2.66
N SER A 65 16.38 9.68 -2.98
CA SER A 65 16.01 8.42 -3.62
C SER A 65 16.60 8.31 -5.04
N ASP A 66 16.89 7.09 -5.50
CA ASP A 66 17.30 6.81 -6.88
C ASP A 66 16.24 7.23 -7.92
N THR A 67 15.02 7.50 -7.49
CA THR A 67 13.93 8.00 -8.33
C THR A 67 14.17 9.46 -8.77
N ILE A 68 14.96 10.24 -8.01
CA ILE A 68 15.17 11.67 -8.26
C ILE A 68 16.31 11.86 -9.28
N SER A 69 15.97 12.40 -10.44
CA SER A 69 16.93 12.71 -11.50
C SER A 69 17.60 14.08 -11.31
N SER A 70 16.84 15.09 -10.89
CA SER A 70 17.36 16.42 -10.57
C SER A 70 16.36 17.25 -9.77
N VAL A 71 16.89 18.21 -9.01
CA VAL A 71 16.09 19.17 -8.23
C VAL A 71 16.50 20.58 -8.59
N TRP A 72 15.52 21.44 -8.74
CA TRP A 72 15.72 22.84 -9.13
C TRP A 72 14.95 23.76 -8.22
N LYS A 73 15.59 24.85 -7.80
CA LYS A 73 14.94 25.94 -7.06
C LYS A 73 14.58 27.05 -8.03
N GLU A 74 13.35 27.52 -7.95
CA GLU A 74 12.94 28.72 -8.68
C GLU A 74 13.54 30.00 -8.00
N THR A 75 14.05 30.92 -8.82
CA THR A 75 14.89 32.04 -8.35
C THR A 75 14.13 33.16 -7.65
N SER A 76 12.83 33.31 -7.88
CA SER A 76 11.96 34.31 -7.21
C SER A 76 11.27 33.78 -5.95
N GLY A 77 11.43 32.50 -5.62
CA GLY A 77 10.90 31.91 -4.39
C GLY A 77 9.51 31.28 -4.56
N LEU A 78 9.06 31.01 -5.78
CA LEU A 78 7.79 30.30 -6.03
C LEU A 78 7.83 28.86 -5.48
N GLY A 79 9.00 28.20 -5.54
CA GLY A 79 9.14 26.84 -5.03
C GLY A 79 10.27 26.07 -5.70
N TYR A 80 10.02 24.78 -5.93
CA TYR A 80 10.99 23.80 -6.41
C TYR A 80 10.39 22.98 -7.54
N VAL A 81 11.23 22.55 -8.46
CA VAL A 81 10.86 21.57 -9.50
C VAL A 81 11.76 20.35 -9.35
N VAL A 82 11.14 19.18 -9.29
CA VAL A 82 11.83 17.88 -9.16
C VAL A 82 11.54 17.05 -10.40
N ARG A 83 12.57 16.58 -11.07
CA ARG A 83 12.47 15.59 -12.14
C ARG A 83 12.70 14.21 -11.60
N LEU A 84 11.84 13.30 -11.97
CA LEU A 84 11.73 11.95 -11.40
C LEU A 84 11.73 10.92 -12.51
N ALA A 85 12.34 9.76 -12.24
CA ALA A 85 12.32 8.60 -13.12
C ALA A 85 12.20 7.33 -12.27
N THR A 86 11.17 6.52 -12.50
CA THR A 86 10.95 5.27 -11.78
C THR A 86 10.68 4.12 -12.74
N ASN A 87 11.33 2.97 -12.51
CA ASN A 87 11.11 1.73 -13.26
C ASN A 87 10.30 0.69 -12.48
N LYS A 88 9.59 1.12 -11.43
CA LYS A 88 8.76 0.26 -10.57
C LYS A 88 7.34 0.08 -11.11
N GLY A 89 7.07 0.48 -12.36
CA GLY A 89 5.83 0.22 -13.07
C GLY A 89 5.68 -1.25 -13.48
N TYR A 90 4.68 -1.53 -14.31
CA TYR A 90 4.38 -2.89 -14.76
C TYR A 90 5.41 -3.42 -15.78
N THR A 91 5.86 -2.58 -16.72
CA THR A 91 6.82 -2.99 -17.77
C THR A 91 8.26 -3.05 -17.27
N GLY A 92 8.59 -2.31 -16.20
CA GLY A 92 9.95 -2.13 -15.72
C GLY A 92 10.76 -1.08 -16.52
N ASP A 93 10.14 -0.45 -17.51
CA ASP A 93 10.70 0.72 -18.20
C ASP A 93 10.49 1.99 -17.38
N TYR A 94 11.24 3.06 -17.66
CA TYR A 94 11.18 4.27 -16.87
C TYR A 94 9.94 5.12 -17.17
N ILE A 95 9.11 5.31 -16.15
CA ILE A 95 8.10 6.36 -16.08
C ILE A 95 8.82 7.63 -15.65
N GLU A 96 8.79 8.68 -16.48
CA GLU A 96 9.43 9.95 -16.18
C GLU A 96 8.38 11.03 -15.98
N LEU A 97 8.58 11.85 -14.94
CA LEU A 97 7.66 12.94 -14.59
C LEU A 97 8.43 14.13 -14.02
N THR A 98 7.86 15.31 -14.20
CA THR A 98 8.36 16.57 -13.63
C THR A 98 7.28 17.14 -12.72
N VAL A 99 7.63 17.46 -11.46
CA VAL A 99 6.72 17.96 -10.43
C VAL A 99 7.21 19.30 -9.92
N ALA A 100 6.34 20.32 -9.98
CA ALA A 100 6.55 21.60 -9.35
C ALA A 100 5.87 21.60 -7.96
N ILE A 101 6.62 21.96 -6.95
CA ILE A 101 6.15 22.05 -5.55
C ILE A 101 6.39 23.47 -5.07
N SER A 102 5.33 24.17 -4.72
CA SER A 102 5.37 25.55 -4.24
C SER A 102 6.08 25.66 -2.87
N SER A 103 6.47 26.84 -2.50
CA SER A 103 7.16 27.11 -1.23
C SER A 103 6.32 26.81 0.01
N ASP A 104 4.98 26.76 -0.12
CA ASP A 104 4.05 26.33 0.93
C ASP A 104 3.85 24.79 0.96
N GLY A 105 4.58 24.03 0.13
CA GLY A 105 4.58 22.57 0.14
C GLY A 105 3.41 21.92 -0.58
N LYS A 106 2.85 22.56 -1.62
CA LYS A 106 1.80 21.99 -2.46
C LYS A 106 2.27 21.80 -3.88
N ILE A 107 1.74 20.78 -4.55
CA ILE A 107 1.98 20.60 -5.99
C ILE A 107 1.30 21.73 -6.75
N SER A 108 2.08 22.55 -7.45
CA SER A 108 1.60 23.64 -8.30
C SER A 108 1.51 23.26 -9.76
N GLY A 109 2.27 22.25 -10.19
CA GLY A 109 2.24 21.72 -11.54
C GLY A 109 2.84 20.32 -11.60
N ILE A 110 2.39 19.53 -12.56
CA ILE A 110 2.91 18.18 -12.77
C ILE A 110 2.78 17.80 -14.24
N SER A 111 3.79 17.16 -14.77
CA SER A 111 3.88 16.66 -16.14
C SER A 111 4.30 15.20 -16.12
N LEU A 112 3.72 14.40 -16.99
CA LEU A 112 4.14 13.03 -17.29
C LEU A 112 4.95 13.09 -18.59
N ASP A 113 6.28 13.00 -18.46
CA ASP A 113 7.22 13.22 -19.55
C ASP A 113 7.41 11.94 -20.41
N SER A 114 7.37 10.75 -19.76
CA SER A 114 7.45 9.45 -20.43
C SER A 114 6.57 8.43 -19.69
N TYR A 115 5.79 7.65 -20.46
CA TYR A 115 4.92 6.60 -19.92
C TYR A 115 4.92 5.36 -20.84
N PRO A 116 5.90 4.47 -20.69
CA PRO A 116 6.08 3.28 -21.55
C PRO A 116 5.21 2.08 -21.15
N GLU A 117 4.18 2.30 -20.36
CA GLU A 117 3.33 1.25 -19.80
C GLU A 117 2.29 0.73 -20.81
N THR A 118 1.90 -0.55 -20.70
CA THR A 118 0.98 -1.22 -21.62
C THR A 118 -0.47 -0.76 -21.47
N LYS A 119 -0.85 -0.31 -20.27
CA LYS A 119 -2.20 0.19 -19.98
C LYS A 119 -2.13 1.64 -19.52
N ASP A 120 -3.03 2.45 -20.03
CA ASP A 120 -3.17 3.84 -19.66
C ASP A 120 -3.97 3.96 -18.34
N PHE A 121 -3.45 4.69 -17.38
CA PHE A 121 -4.16 5.08 -16.15
C PHE A 121 -4.91 6.41 -16.29
N GLY A 122 -5.06 6.94 -17.49
CA GLY A 122 -5.52 8.30 -17.75
C GLY A 122 -4.36 9.29 -17.70
N LYS A 123 -3.31 9.08 -18.51
CA LYS A 123 -2.06 9.84 -18.48
C LYS A 123 -2.22 11.37 -18.57
N ASP A 124 -3.30 11.83 -19.18
CA ASP A 124 -3.59 13.26 -19.33
C ASP A 124 -4.39 13.83 -18.14
N THR A 125 -5.10 13.00 -17.39
CA THR A 125 -6.02 13.42 -16.31
C THR A 125 -5.54 13.00 -14.92
N TYR A 126 -4.95 11.81 -14.78
CA TYR A 126 -4.50 11.30 -13.49
C TYR A 126 -3.42 12.18 -12.84
N PRO A 127 -2.37 12.66 -13.53
CA PRO A 127 -1.41 13.57 -12.93
C PRO A 127 -2.07 14.85 -12.38
N GLN A 128 -3.11 15.36 -13.06
CA GLN A 128 -3.80 16.58 -12.64
C GLN A 128 -4.52 16.46 -11.28
N THR A 129 -4.86 15.24 -10.86
CA THR A 129 -5.46 14.99 -9.54
C THR A 129 -4.49 15.29 -8.39
N TYR A 130 -3.19 15.40 -8.67
CA TYR A 130 -2.17 15.73 -7.69
C TYR A 130 -2.01 17.24 -7.47
N ILE A 131 -2.50 18.09 -8.37
CA ILE A 131 -2.37 19.55 -8.23
C ILE A 131 -3.13 20.02 -6.99
N GLY A 132 -2.45 20.85 -6.17
CA GLY A 132 -2.96 21.33 -4.90
C GLY A 132 -2.73 20.38 -3.70
N GLN A 133 -2.34 19.13 -3.94
CA GLN A 133 -2.00 18.17 -2.89
C GLN A 133 -0.68 18.55 -2.22
N ASN A 134 -0.58 18.27 -0.92
CA ASN A 134 0.65 18.37 -0.13
C ASN A 134 1.35 17.00 -0.02
N SER A 135 2.40 16.88 0.79
CA SER A 135 3.16 15.65 0.97
C SER A 135 2.35 14.45 1.48
N THR A 136 1.13 14.64 1.96
CA THR A 136 0.25 13.53 2.39
C THR A 136 -0.39 12.79 1.23
N LEU A 137 -0.54 13.45 0.06
CA LEU A 137 -1.18 12.92 -1.16
C LEU A 137 -2.54 12.26 -0.88
N ALA A 138 -3.31 12.83 0.05
CA ALA A 138 -4.48 12.18 0.64
C ALA A 138 -5.62 11.93 -0.35
N ASP A 139 -5.84 12.86 -1.28
CA ASP A 139 -6.94 12.77 -2.25
C ASP A 139 -6.51 12.09 -3.57
N THR A 140 -5.34 11.43 -3.59
CA THR A 140 -4.84 10.73 -4.77
C THR A 140 -5.08 9.23 -4.66
N ALA A 141 -5.91 8.68 -5.54
CA ALA A 141 -6.23 7.26 -5.55
C ALA A 141 -5.27 6.46 -6.44
N ILE A 142 -5.01 5.21 -6.05
CA ILE A 142 -4.40 4.21 -6.93
C ILE A 142 -5.45 3.71 -7.92
N VAL A 143 -5.12 3.66 -9.21
CA VAL A 143 -6.07 3.31 -10.27
C VAL A 143 -6.20 1.80 -10.39
N ALA A 144 -7.42 1.29 -10.21
CA ALA A 144 -7.72 -0.14 -10.34
C ALA A 144 -7.40 -0.65 -11.75
N GLY A 145 -6.77 -1.82 -11.84
CA GLY A 145 -6.36 -2.45 -13.11
C GLY A 145 -5.04 -1.93 -13.71
N VAL A 146 -4.49 -0.84 -13.17
CA VAL A 146 -3.15 -0.30 -13.46
C VAL A 146 -2.40 0.04 -12.17
N THR A 147 -2.59 -0.77 -11.16
CA THR A 147 -2.12 -0.57 -9.79
C THR A 147 -0.60 -0.36 -9.71
N TYR A 148 0.17 -1.17 -10.43
CA TYR A 148 1.64 -1.05 -10.41
C TYR A 148 2.11 0.31 -10.94
N SER A 149 1.61 0.72 -12.09
CA SER A 149 2.02 1.98 -12.74
C SER A 149 1.55 3.21 -11.96
N SER A 150 0.31 3.20 -11.46
CA SER A 150 -0.21 4.30 -10.63
C SER A 150 0.46 4.36 -9.25
N SER A 151 0.82 3.22 -8.66
CA SER A 151 1.60 3.19 -7.42
C SER A 151 3.03 3.69 -7.64
N ALA A 152 3.68 3.30 -8.74
CA ALA A 152 5.01 3.77 -9.08
C ALA A 152 5.03 5.30 -9.27
N PHE A 153 4.02 5.84 -9.97
CA PHE A 153 3.83 7.28 -10.14
C PHE A 153 3.66 7.98 -8.79
N ARG A 154 2.75 7.50 -7.94
CA ARG A 154 2.50 8.08 -6.61
C ARG A 154 3.75 8.05 -5.73
N ASN A 155 4.47 6.91 -5.70
CA ASN A 155 5.68 6.78 -4.90
C ASN A 155 6.79 7.72 -5.38
N ALA A 156 6.93 7.93 -6.69
CA ALA A 156 7.86 8.92 -7.23
C ALA A 156 7.53 10.34 -6.75
N VAL A 157 6.24 10.72 -6.74
CA VAL A 157 5.82 12.02 -6.20
C VAL A 157 6.09 12.12 -4.69
N THR A 158 5.89 11.03 -3.93
CA THR A 158 6.27 10.97 -2.51
C THR A 158 7.76 11.19 -2.31
N ASP A 159 8.61 10.53 -3.11
CA ASP A 159 10.08 10.70 -3.06
C ASP A 159 10.49 12.17 -3.27
N ALA A 160 9.79 12.91 -4.16
CA ALA A 160 10.04 14.34 -4.35
C ALA A 160 9.78 15.15 -3.07
N PHE A 161 8.65 14.91 -2.40
CA PHE A 161 8.34 15.56 -1.14
C PHE A 161 9.35 15.21 -0.05
N ASP A 162 9.65 13.92 0.10
CA ASP A 162 10.56 13.42 1.13
C ASP A 162 11.95 14.05 1.01
N ALA A 163 12.46 14.19 -0.22
CA ALA A 163 13.74 14.85 -0.47
C ALA A 163 13.73 16.32 -0.06
N LEU A 164 12.68 17.07 -0.42
CA LEU A 164 12.58 18.49 -0.08
C LEU A 164 12.39 18.69 1.44
N ILE A 165 11.61 17.83 2.10
CA ILE A 165 11.38 17.86 3.55
C ILE A 165 12.67 17.51 4.29
N ALA A 166 13.36 16.43 3.91
CA ALA A 166 14.60 15.99 4.55
C ALA A 166 15.72 17.04 4.47
N ASN A 167 15.70 17.88 3.42
CA ASN A 167 16.65 19.00 3.26
C ASN A 167 16.10 20.33 3.80
N ASN A 168 14.99 20.34 4.55
CA ASN A 168 14.35 21.51 5.17
C ASN A 168 13.96 22.62 4.16
N LEU A 169 13.68 22.26 2.92
CA LEU A 169 13.29 23.20 1.87
C LEU A 169 11.80 23.52 1.91
N ILE A 170 10.98 22.58 2.31
CA ILE A 170 9.53 22.73 2.56
C ILE A 170 9.17 22.08 3.90
N LYS A 171 7.99 22.40 4.41
CA LYS A 171 7.42 21.72 5.58
C LYS A 171 6.62 20.49 5.15
N ALA A 172 6.65 19.42 5.96
CA ALA A 172 5.75 18.29 5.79
C ALA A 172 4.29 18.75 5.87
N GLY A 173 3.45 18.22 4.99
CA GLY A 173 2.01 18.41 5.09
C GLY A 173 1.47 17.74 6.34
N VAL A 174 0.44 18.33 6.93
CA VAL A 174 -0.27 17.73 8.06
C VAL A 174 -1.54 17.08 7.50
N LYS A 175 -1.70 15.79 7.80
CA LYS A 175 -2.95 15.07 7.51
C LYS A 175 -4.05 15.58 8.43
N ASP A 176 -5.24 15.79 7.91
CA ASP A 176 -6.39 16.00 8.79
C ASP A 176 -6.84 14.66 9.43
N ALA A 177 -7.69 14.76 10.44
CA ALA A 177 -8.16 13.58 11.16
C ALA A 177 -8.89 12.56 10.26
N SER A 178 -9.63 13.03 9.25
CA SER A 178 -10.32 12.16 8.29
C SER A 178 -9.33 11.32 7.47
N GLN A 179 -8.25 11.95 7.03
CA GLN A 179 -7.20 11.29 6.26
C GLN A 179 -6.48 10.21 7.09
N VAL A 180 -6.07 10.56 8.31
CA VAL A 180 -5.41 9.62 9.23
C VAL A 180 -6.31 8.41 9.50
N ILE A 181 -7.56 8.65 9.84
CA ILE A 181 -8.53 7.58 10.14
C ILE A 181 -8.78 6.70 8.91
N SER A 182 -8.90 7.29 7.73
CA SER A 182 -9.08 6.56 6.48
C SER A 182 -7.91 5.61 6.17
N GLU A 183 -6.68 6.01 6.51
CA GLU A 183 -5.48 5.18 6.36
C GLU A 183 -5.37 4.10 7.45
N MET A 184 -5.87 4.35 8.65
CA MET A 184 -5.87 3.39 9.74
C MET A 184 -6.85 2.23 9.54
N LEU A 185 -8.02 2.48 8.94
CA LEU A 185 -9.07 1.48 8.76
C LEU A 185 -8.59 0.19 8.07
N PRO A 186 -7.83 0.21 6.95
CA PRO A 186 -7.31 -1.01 6.34
C PRO A 186 -6.37 -1.80 7.25
N VAL A 187 -5.61 -1.10 8.07
CA VAL A 187 -4.65 -1.73 9.01
C VAL A 187 -5.39 -2.44 10.13
N VAL A 188 -6.36 -1.76 10.76
CA VAL A 188 -7.11 -2.31 11.90
C VAL A 188 -8.02 -3.47 11.51
N PHE A 189 -8.58 -3.46 10.30
CA PHE A 189 -9.40 -4.56 9.79
C PHE A 189 -8.59 -5.60 8.99
N LYS A 190 -7.26 -5.50 9.00
CA LYS A 190 -6.33 -6.42 8.30
C LYS A 190 -6.77 -6.78 6.89
N THR A 191 -6.95 -5.75 6.08
CA THR A 191 -7.24 -5.91 4.65
C THR A 191 -5.97 -6.22 3.84
N ALA A 192 -4.97 -6.85 4.48
CA ALA A 192 -3.62 -7.06 3.93
C ALA A 192 -3.58 -7.88 2.63
N ALA A 193 -4.60 -8.66 2.34
CA ALA A 193 -4.76 -9.33 1.05
C ALA A 193 -5.28 -8.39 -0.05
N ASN A 194 -5.71 -7.17 0.30
CA ASN A 194 -6.15 -6.16 -0.64
C ASN A 194 -4.97 -5.27 -1.07
N PRO A 195 -4.46 -5.40 -2.31
CA PRO A 195 -3.30 -4.63 -2.77
C PRO A 195 -3.59 -3.13 -2.92
N SER A 196 -4.85 -2.71 -2.96
CA SER A 196 -5.24 -1.29 -3.01
C SER A 196 -5.11 -0.59 -1.66
N GLY A 197 -4.98 -1.34 -0.55
CA GLY A 197 -4.95 -0.78 0.80
C GLY A 197 -6.25 -0.08 1.23
N ILE A 198 -7.33 -0.22 0.46
CA ILE A 198 -8.62 0.40 0.76
C ILE A 198 -9.39 -0.47 1.75
N ALA A 199 -9.90 0.15 2.81
CA ALA A 199 -10.76 -0.56 3.76
C ALA A 199 -12.04 -1.03 3.09
N GLN A 200 -12.38 -2.31 3.25
CA GLN A 200 -13.63 -2.89 2.80
C GLN A 200 -14.66 -2.73 3.93
N VAL A 201 -15.26 -1.54 3.99
CA VAL A 201 -16.16 -1.14 5.08
C VAL A 201 -17.47 -0.57 4.53
N GLU A 202 -18.54 -0.75 5.31
CA GLU A 202 -19.83 -0.10 5.11
C GLU A 202 -19.98 0.99 6.17
N GLU A 203 -20.18 2.23 5.74
CA GLU A 203 -20.44 3.35 6.62
C GLU A 203 -21.87 3.29 7.14
N PHE A 204 -22.07 3.58 8.43
CA PHE A 204 -23.39 3.71 9.04
C PHE A 204 -23.44 4.92 9.96
N LYS A 205 -24.66 5.41 10.21
CA LYS A 205 -24.89 6.52 11.15
C LYS A 205 -24.91 5.96 12.59
N SER A 206 -24.02 6.46 13.43
CA SER A 206 -24.03 6.19 14.86
C SER A 206 -25.08 7.01 15.59
N SER A 207 -25.64 6.44 16.66
CA SER A 207 -26.53 7.12 17.61
C SER A 207 -25.77 7.70 18.82
N VAL A 208 -24.49 7.38 18.96
CA VAL A 208 -23.66 7.81 20.11
C VAL A 208 -23.14 9.22 19.84
N SER A 209 -23.31 10.10 20.83
CA SER A 209 -22.84 11.48 20.76
C SER A 209 -21.31 11.52 20.68
N GLY A 210 -20.76 12.45 19.88
CA GLY A 210 -19.33 12.58 19.66
C GLY A 210 -18.80 11.73 18.51
N VAL A 211 -19.59 10.82 17.94
CA VAL A 211 -19.19 10.07 16.75
C VAL A 211 -19.39 10.90 15.50
N LYS A 212 -18.33 11.10 14.73
CA LYS A 212 -18.33 11.79 13.43
C LYS A 212 -18.68 10.84 12.28
N SER A 213 -18.08 9.66 12.28
CA SER A 213 -18.36 8.59 11.31
C SER A 213 -18.19 7.23 11.96
N ALA A 214 -18.88 6.21 11.43
CA ALA A 214 -18.80 4.84 11.91
C ALA A 214 -18.86 3.85 10.75
N TRP A 215 -18.08 2.78 10.86
CA TRP A 215 -17.91 1.78 9.81
C TRP A 215 -18.00 0.37 10.36
N LYS A 216 -18.63 -0.49 9.59
CA LYS A 216 -18.64 -1.93 9.82
C LYS A 216 -17.74 -2.59 8.76
N ALA A 217 -16.87 -3.49 9.16
CA ALA A 217 -16.10 -4.30 8.22
C ALA A 217 -17.03 -5.22 7.41
N ASN A 218 -16.89 -5.24 6.08
CA ASN A 218 -17.74 -6.04 5.19
C ASN A 218 -17.62 -7.55 5.46
N ASN A 219 -16.48 -7.99 5.97
CA ASN A 219 -16.24 -9.38 6.40
C ASN A 219 -16.78 -9.71 7.80
N GLY A 220 -17.33 -8.72 8.51
CA GLY A 220 -17.97 -8.91 9.81
C GLY A 220 -17.01 -9.13 11.00
N VAL A 221 -15.72 -8.83 10.84
CA VAL A 221 -14.70 -9.02 11.89
C VAL A 221 -14.62 -7.87 12.89
N GLY A 222 -15.28 -6.73 12.61
CA GLY A 222 -15.20 -5.59 13.52
C GLY A 222 -16.04 -4.39 13.09
N VAL A 223 -16.06 -3.40 13.97
CA VAL A 223 -16.70 -2.09 13.80
C VAL A 223 -15.71 -1.02 14.23
N ALA A 224 -15.69 0.12 13.54
CA ALA A 224 -14.86 1.26 13.89
C ALA A 224 -15.69 2.53 14.02
N TYR A 225 -15.25 3.43 14.88
CA TYR A 225 -15.88 4.72 15.13
C TYR A 225 -14.82 5.82 15.15
N TRP A 226 -15.03 6.85 14.36
CA TRP A 226 -14.32 8.11 14.55
C TRP A 226 -15.03 8.91 15.63
N TYR A 227 -14.47 8.91 16.82
CA TYR A 227 -15.00 9.64 17.98
C TYR A 227 -14.19 10.91 18.19
N SER A 228 -14.89 12.01 18.50
CA SER A 228 -14.28 13.32 18.73
C SER A 228 -14.84 13.94 20.02
N SER A 229 -13.95 14.33 20.93
CA SER A 229 -14.25 15.09 22.14
C SER A 229 -13.28 16.28 22.27
N ASP A 230 -12.28 16.19 23.08
CA ASP A 230 -11.12 17.08 23.23
C ASP A 230 -10.08 16.83 22.14
N ALA A 231 -10.05 15.62 21.59
CA ALA A 231 -9.25 15.19 20.45
C ALA A 231 -10.04 14.20 19.58
N ASP A 232 -9.47 13.81 18.47
CA ASP A 232 -10.03 12.81 17.56
C ASP A 232 -9.39 11.44 17.82
N TYR A 233 -10.23 10.41 17.88
CA TYR A 233 -9.84 9.03 18.18
C TYR A 233 -10.50 8.05 17.21
N LEU A 234 -9.78 6.97 16.86
CA LEU A 234 -10.35 5.80 16.21
C LEU A 234 -10.61 4.73 17.27
N VAL A 235 -11.87 4.46 17.57
CA VAL A 235 -12.32 3.39 18.47
C VAL A 235 -12.73 2.20 17.63
N ILE A 236 -12.12 1.04 17.84
CA ILE A 236 -12.42 -0.18 17.11
C ILE A 236 -12.88 -1.27 18.05
N PHE A 237 -13.78 -2.10 17.57
CA PHE A 237 -14.25 -3.31 18.25
C PHE A 237 -14.01 -4.52 17.35
N ASN A 238 -13.46 -5.59 17.92
CA ASN A 238 -13.36 -6.88 17.24
C ASN A 238 -14.70 -7.63 17.27
N ALA A 239 -14.73 -8.84 16.71
CA ALA A 239 -15.95 -9.67 16.66
C ALA A 239 -16.48 -10.09 18.05
N SER A 240 -15.68 -10.06 19.09
CA SER A 240 -16.06 -10.34 20.50
C SER A 240 -16.34 -9.07 21.31
N LEU A 241 -16.32 -7.91 20.68
CA LEU A 241 -16.54 -6.60 21.32
C LEU A 241 -15.40 -6.13 22.24
N ASP A 242 -14.21 -6.72 22.11
CA ASP A 242 -13.03 -6.11 22.70
C ASP A 242 -12.72 -4.80 21.99
N ALA A 243 -12.36 -3.78 22.76
CA ALA A 243 -12.09 -2.45 22.23
C ALA A 243 -10.60 -2.16 22.14
N ARG A 244 -10.20 -1.42 21.09
CA ARG A 244 -8.95 -0.65 21.04
C ARG A 244 -9.24 0.78 20.62
N VAL A 245 -8.49 1.71 21.18
CA VAL A 245 -8.60 3.13 20.89
C VAL A 245 -7.23 3.64 20.46
N TYR A 246 -7.21 4.28 19.30
CA TYR A 246 -6.02 4.91 18.75
C TYR A 246 -6.21 6.42 18.66
N ASP A 247 -5.18 7.17 18.98
CA ASP A 247 -5.09 8.58 18.62
C ASP A 247 -4.69 8.76 17.13
N LEU A 248 -4.60 10.00 16.69
CA LEU A 248 -4.21 10.31 15.30
C LEU A 248 -2.72 10.03 15.00
N GLU A 249 -1.91 9.74 16.00
CA GLU A 249 -0.52 9.29 15.84
C GLU A 249 -0.42 7.76 15.79
N SER A 250 -1.57 7.07 15.75
CA SER A 250 -1.69 5.59 15.77
C SER A 250 -1.17 4.95 17.06
N VAL A 251 -1.13 5.70 18.16
CA VAL A 251 -0.77 5.18 19.48
C VAL A 251 -2.00 4.58 20.13
N ASP A 252 -1.86 3.37 20.70
CA ASP A 252 -2.90 2.72 21.48
C ASP A 252 -3.07 3.43 22.83
N VAL A 253 -4.19 4.11 23.00
CA VAL A 253 -4.58 4.86 24.21
C VAL A 253 -5.74 4.23 24.96
N THR A 254 -6.07 2.99 24.67
CA THR A 254 -7.24 2.26 25.23
C THR A 254 -7.30 2.33 26.75
N SER A 255 -6.17 2.17 27.44
CA SER A 255 -6.11 2.15 28.91
C SER A 255 -6.39 3.50 29.57
N SER A 256 -6.24 4.60 28.85
CA SER A 256 -6.50 5.97 29.34
C SER A 256 -7.79 6.58 28.81
N PHE A 257 -8.48 5.89 27.90
CA PHE A 257 -9.71 6.39 27.27
C PHE A 257 -10.93 6.19 28.18
N ASP A 258 -11.95 7.02 28.01
CA ASP A 258 -13.17 6.99 28.82
C ASP A 258 -13.95 5.68 28.63
N SER A 259 -14.00 4.85 29.68
CA SER A 259 -14.71 3.58 29.67
C SER A 259 -16.22 3.69 29.47
N SER A 260 -16.83 4.84 29.81
CA SER A 260 -18.26 5.07 29.58
C SER A 260 -18.56 5.24 28.07
N VAL A 261 -17.65 5.87 27.33
CA VAL A 261 -17.73 5.99 25.87
C VAL A 261 -17.55 4.61 25.23
N ILE A 262 -16.53 3.83 25.66
CA ILE A 262 -16.33 2.46 25.19
C ILE A 262 -17.60 1.63 25.39
N SER A 263 -18.23 1.72 26.57
CA SER A 263 -19.44 0.97 26.88
C SER A 263 -20.63 1.35 26.00
N ALA A 264 -20.81 2.65 25.73
CA ALA A 264 -21.87 3.14 24.84
C ALA A 264 -21.65 2.67 23.38
N LEU A 265 -20.44 2.77 22.89
CA LEU A 265 -20.06 2.33 21.54
C LEU A 265 -20.13 0.79 21.41
N SER A 266 -19.74 0.05 22.43
CA SER A 266 -19.84 -1.42 22.46
C SER A 266 -21.29 -1.90 22.37
N ALA A 267 -22.22 -1.24 23.06
CA ALA A 267 -23.64 -1.55 22.98
C ALA A 267 -24.19 -1.37 21.54
N GLU A 268 -23.77 -0.32 20.84
CA GLU A 268 -24.12 -0.12 19.43
C GLU A 268 -23.42 -1.12 18.52
N ALA A 269 -22.10 -1.37 18.70
CA ALA A 269 -21.30 -2.32 17.95
C ALA A 269 -21.90 -3.72 18.00
N SER A 270 -22.38 -4.16 19.17
CA SER A 270 -23.07 -5.44 19.35
C SER A 270 -24.27 -5.62 18.41
N SER A 271 -24.99 -4.53 18.11
CA SER A 271 -26.11 -4.57 17.17
C SER A 271 -25.68 -4.70 15.71
N LYS A 272 -24.44 -4.34 15.40
CA LYS A 272 -23.88 -4.32 14.03
C LYS A 272 -23.09 -5.58 13.70
N LEU A 273 -22.48 -6.21 14.71
CA LEU A 273 -21.75 -7.47 14.55
C LEU A 273 -22.74 -8.63 14.52
N SER A 274 -22.68 -9.44 13.47
CA SER A 274 -23.50 -10.65 13.37
C SER A 274 -22.97 -11.66 14.36
N ASN A 275 -23.75 -11.96 15.40
CA ASN A 275 -23.44 -13.03 16.32
C ASN A 275 -23.30 -14.38 15.60
N VAL A 276 -22.56 -15.29 16.21
CA VAL A 276 -22.22 -16.65 15.80
C VAL A 276 -23.15 -17.22 14.73
N SER A 277 -22.63 -17.38 13.51
CA SER A 277 -23.39 -17.95 12.41
C SER A 277 -23.69 -19.44 12.69
N SER A 278 -24.96 -19.81 12.73
CA SER A 278 -25.35 -21.22 12.81
C SER A 278 -24.79 -22.07 11.66
N LYS A 279 -24.47 -21.45 10.54
CA LYS A 279 -23.79 -22.05 9.37
C LYS A 279 -22.36 -22.44 9.75
N ASP A 280 -21.62 -21.53 10.40
CA ASP A 280 -20.22 -21.75 10.81
C ASP A 280 -20.16 -22.86 11.87
N GLN A 281 -21.03 -22.83 12.88
CA GLN A 281 -21.11 -23.88 13.87
C GLN A 281 -21.35 -25.26 13.25
N LYS A 282 -22.30 -25.37 12.32
CA LYS A 282 -22.57 -26.62 11.61
C LYS A 282 -21.39 -27.09 10.73
N LYS A 283 -20.59 -26.16 10.24
CA LYS A 283 -19.43 -26.48 9.42
C LYS A 283 -18.29 -27.00 10.28
N VAL A 284 -17.94 -26.30 11.34
CA VAL A 284 -16.86 -26.74 12.25
C VAL A 284 -17.22 -28.03 12.99
N ALA A 285 -18.49 -28.27 13.31
CA ALA A 285 -18.95 -29.54 13.90
C ALA A 285 -18.63 -30.77 13.04
N LYS A 286 -18.46 -30.60 11.73
CA LYS A 286 -18.07 -31.68 10.80
C LYS A 286 -16.55 -31.86 10.69
N MET A 287 -15.78 -30.97 11.32
CA MET A 287 -14.32 -30.95 11.24
C MET A 287 -13.65 -31.47 12.53
N VAL A 288 -14.43 -31.75 13.54
CA VAL A 288 -14.01 -32.30 14.85
C VAL A 288 -14.63 -33.70 15.05
N PRO A 289 -14.17 -34.50 16.04
CA PRO A 289 -14.74 -35.78 16.34
C PRO A 289 -16.26 -35.71 16.54
N SER A 290 -16.99 -36.76 16.14
CA SER A 290 -18.46 -36.76 16.10
C SER A 290 -19.15 -36.69 17.48
N ASP A 291 -18.41 -37.01 18.54
CA ASP A 291 -18.84 -36.92 19.93
C ASP A 291 -18.55 -35.56 20.59
N SER A 292 -18.02 -34.60 19.78
CA SER A 292 -17.64 -33.28 20.29
C SER A 292 -18.84 -32.43 20.72
N THR A 293 -18.70 -31.79 21.89
CA THR A 293 -19.60 -30.73 22.35
C THR A 293 -18.98 -29.37 22.00
N LEU A 294 -19.71 -28.56 21.24
CA LEU A 294 -19.22 -27.23 20.80
C LEU A 294 -19.78 -26.14 21.73
N THR A 295 -18.88 -25.31 22.28
CA THR A 295 -19.19 -24.11 23.03
C THR A 295 -18.60 -22.90 22.35
N ALA A 296 -19.41 -21.86 22.10
CA ALA A 296 -18.92 -20.58 21.58
C ALA A 296 -18.01 -19.90 22.61
N MET A 297 -16.90 -19.37 22.17
CA MET A 297 -15.94 -18.65 22.99
C MET A 297 -15.67 -17.26 22.45
N ASP A 298 -15.16 -16.42 23.31
CA ASP A 298 -14.55 -15.16 22.97
C ASP A 298 -13.25 -15.40 22.19
N ILE A 299 -13.02 -14.61 21.13
CA ILE A 299 -11.78 -14.72 20.31
C ILE A 299 -10.56 -14.11 21.00
N GLY A 300 -10.76 -13.47 22.15
CA GLY A 300 -9.71 -12.71 22.85
C GLY A 300 -9.43 -11.36 22.20
N ASN A 301 -8.51 -10.60 22.78
CA ASN A 301 -8.15 -9.25 22.36
C ASN A 301 -7.27 -9.27 21.08
N VAL A 302 -7.76 -9.92 20.03
CA VAL A 302 -7.12 -9.95 18.70
C VAL A 302 -7.97 -9.18 17.69
N PHE A 303 -7.29 -8.45 16.80
CA PHE A 303 -7.89 -7.60 15.77
C PHE A 303 -7.38 -8.06 14.41
N ASN A 304 -7.99 -9.13 13.90
CA ASN A 304 -7.56 -9.82 12.69
C ASN A 304 -8.77 -10.40 11.93
N SER A 305 -8.57 -11.36 11.04
CA SER A 305 -9.66 -11.93 10.24
C SER A 305 -10.54 -12.94 10.97
N VAL A 306 -10.26 -13.27 12.24
CA VAL A 306 -11.08 -14.19 13.04
C VAL A 306 -12.42 -13.56 13.37
N SER A 307 -13.50 -14.25 13.02
CA SER A 307 -14.89 -13.79 13.26
C SER A 307 -15.61 -14.61 14.33
N THR A 308 -15.27 -15.88 14.50
CA THR A 308 -15.86 -16.75 15.54
C THR A 308 -14.85 -17.77 16.04
N LEU A 309 -15.03 -18.18 17.29
CA LEU A 309 -14.31 -19.26 17.94
C LEU A 309 -15.28 -20.20 18.63
N PHE A 310 -15.10 -21.51 18.42
CA PHE A 310 -15.74 -22.56 19.20
C PHE A 310 -14.69 -23.45 19.85
N LYS A 311 -14.89 -23.77 21.11
CA LYS A 311 -14.21 -24.88 21.80
C LYS A 311 -15.02 -26.15 21.55
N ALA A 312 -14.36 -27.20 21.07
CA ALA A 312 -14.93 -28.54 20.93
C ALA A 312 -14.26 -29.50 21.88
N GLU A 313 -15.03 -30.12 22.76
CA GLU A 313 -14.57 -31.12 23.72
C GLU A 313 -15.10 -32.49 23.34
N SER A 314 -14.21 -33.47 23.20
CA SER A 314 -14.51 -34.85 22.81
C SER A 314 -13.69 -35.84 23.62
N SER A 315 -13.93 -37.15 23.41
CA SER A 315 -13.11 -38.23 23.99
C SER A 315 -11.65 -38.22 23.45
N GLU A 316 -11.40 -37.59 22.31
CA GLU A 316 -10.07 -37.49 21.68
C GLU A 316 -9.26 -36.27 22.18
N GLY A 317 -9.89 -35.32 22.88
CA GLY A 317 -9.25 -34.12 23.41
C GLY A 317 -10.05 -32.85 23.17
N THR A 318 -9.38 -31.71 23.32
CA THR A 318 -9.93 -30.36 23.13
C THR A 318 -9.47 -29.78 21.83
N PHE A 319 -10.37 -29.17 21.07
CA PHE A 319 -10.10 -28.51 19.79
C PHE A 319 -10.63 -27.08 19.80
N TYR A 320 -9.93 -26.17 19.12
CA TYR A 320 -10.29 -24.77 18.97
C TYR A 320 -10.59 -24.48 17.51
N CYS A 321 -11.84 -24.12 17.22
CA CYS A 321 -12.36 -24.04 15.87
C CYS A 321 -12.55 -22.57 15.48
N TYR A 322 -11.64 -22.03 14.70
CA TYR A 322 -11.65 -20.65 14.23
C TYR A 322 -12.36 -20.53 12.89
N THR A 323 -13.22 -19.52 12.74
CA THR A 323 -13.72 -19.07 11.45
C THR A 323 -13.03 -17.76 11.12
N CYS A 324 -12.21 -17.76 10.07
CA CYS A 324 -11.50 -16.59 9.59
C CYS A 324 -12.14 -16.08 8.31
N ARG A 325 -12.19 -14.74 8.14
CA ARG A 325 -12.82 -14.07 7.02
C ARG A 325 -11.89 -13.05 6.37
N PRO A 326 -10.74 -13.49 5.81
CA PRO A 326 -9.86 -12.61 5.09
C PRO A 326 -10.47 -12.18 3.76
N TYR A 327 -9.94 -11.10 3.18
CA TYR A 327 -10.25 -10.71 1.81
C TYR A 327 -9.34 -11.45 0.83
N GLY A 328 -9.92 -12.04 -0.20
CA GLY A 328 -9.25 -12.70 -1.30
C GLY A 328 -9.18 -11.84 -2.56
N PHE A 329 -9.13 -12.51 -3.71
CA PHE A 329 -9.17 -11.87 -5.02
C PHE A 329 -10.44 -11.02 -5.19
N SER A 330 -10.33 -9.90 -5.91
CA SER A 330 -11.42 -8.93 -6.12
C SER A 330 -12.00 -8.33 -4.84
N ASN A 331 -11.28 -8.38 -3.72
CA ASN A 331 -11.73 -7.91 -2.41
C ASN A 331 -12.98 -8.63 -1.87
N GLU A 332 -13.24 -9.83 -2.34
CA GLU A 332 -14.33 -10.64 -1.82
C GLU A 332 -13.93 -11.35 -0.52
N THR A 333 -14.90 -11.43 0.40
CA THR A 333 -14.69 -12.11 1.69
C THR A 333 -14.63 -13.61 1.48
N MET A 334 -13.52 -14.22 1.91
CA MET A 334 -13.38 -15.68 1.98
C MET A 334 -13.81 -16.18 3.34
N THR A 335 -14.28 -17.43 3.43
CA THR A 335 -14.57 -18.10 4.71
C THR A 335 -13.66 -19.30 4.84
N ILE A 336 -12.77 -19.25 5.83
CA ILE A 336 -11.75 -20.27 6.10
C ILE A 336 -11.94 -20.78 7.53
N TYR A 337 -11.93 -22.10 7.67
CA TYR A 337 -12.05 -22.76 8.96
C TYR A 337 -10.72 -23.43 9.32
N VAL A 338 -10.18 -23.06 10.47
CA VAL A 338 -8.94 -23.63 11.04
C VAL A 338 -9.28 -24.25 12.38
N VAL A 339 -9.03 -25.54 12.52
CA VAL A 339 -9.21 -26.26 13.79
C VAL A 339 -7.84 -26.58 14.34
N LEU A 340 -7.54 -26.07 15.52
CA LEU A 340 -6.32 -26.37 16.24
C LEU A 340 -6.59 -27.37 17.37
N ASP A 341 -5.68 -28.29 17.61
CA ASP A 341 -5.69 -29.12 18.82
C ASP A 341 -5.17 -28.32 20.04
N GLU A 342 -5.18 -28.92 21.21
CA GLU A 342 -4.72 -28.30 22.46
C GLU A 342 -3.23 -27.99 22.48
N SER A 343 -2.44 -28.56 21.56
CA SER A 343 -1.02 -28.24 21.39
C SER A 343 -0.76 -27.10 20.39
N GLY A 344 -1.82 -26.55 19.79
CA GLY A 344 -1.73 -25.49 18.78
C GLY A 344 -1.39 -25.95 17.37
N LYS A 345 -1.51 -27.25 17.08
CA LYS A 345 -1.34 -27.80 15.74
C LYS A 345 -2.65 -27.83 14.98
N ILE A 346 -2.58 -27.63 13.67
CA ILE A 346 -3.75 -27.72 12.81
C ILE A 346 -4.22 -29.18 12.75
N TYR A 347 -5.35 -29.45 13.39
CA TYR A 347 -6.05 -30.73 13.35
C TYR A 347 -6.84 -30.88 12.05
N ALA A 348 -7.54 -29.82 11.64
CA ALA A 348 -8.33 -29.82 10.39
C ALA A 348 -8.35 -28.42 9.77
N PHE A 349 -8.38 -28.38 8.46
CA PHE A 349 -8.46 -27.16 7.66
C PHE A 349 -9.55 -27.31 6.58
N ASN A 350 -10.34 -26.24 6.40
CA ASN A 350 -11.30 -26.17 5.30
C ASN A 350 -11.45 -24.71 4.85
N ALA A 351 -11.49 -24.52 3.54
CA ALA A 351 -11.83 -23.26 2.93
C ALA A 351 -13.03 -23.52 2.02
N SER A 352 -14.17 -22.88 2.31
CA SER A 352 -15.31 -22.83 1.42
C SER A 352 -15.18 -21.54 0.61
N GLU A 353 -15.33 -21.61 -0.71
CA GLU A 353 -15.30 -20.42 -1.58
C GLU A 353 -13.90 -19.96 -2.02
N LEU A 354 -12.92 -20.85 -2.11
CA LEU A 354 -11.62 -20.59 -2.77
C LEU A 354 -11.74 -20.42 -4.31
N ILE A 355 -12.95 -20.27 -4.84
CA ILE A 355 -13.32 -20.58 -6.23
C ILE A 355 -12.94 -19.46 -7.21
N ILE A 356 -12.73 -18.23 -6.76
CA ILE A 356 -12.75 -17.06 -7.66
C ILE A 356 -11.50 -16.95 -8.54
N GLU A 357 -10.32 -17.30 -8.05
CA GLU A 357 -9.12 -17.37 -8.89
C GLU A 357 -8.99 -18.71 -9.66
N ALA A 358 -9.57 -19.77 -9.15
CA ALA A 358 -9.46 -21.11 -9.76
C ALA A 358 -10.14 -21.21 -11.14
N GLU A 359 -11.13 -20.37 -11.44
CA GLU A 359 -11.74 -20.29 -12.76
C GLU A 359 -10.80 -19.72 -13.84
N TYR A 360 -9.82 -18.88 -13.45
CA TYR A 360 -8.84 -18.31 -14.36
C TYR A 360 -7.64 -19.22 -14.64
N PHE A 361 -7.38 -20.20 -13.78
CA PHE A 361 -6.24 -21.10 -13.86
C PHE A 361 -6.67 -22.56 -13.95
N SER A 362 -7.10 -22.97 -15.16
CA SER A 362 -7.42 -24.38 -15.47
C SER A 362 -6.23 -25.28 -15.16
N GLY A 363 -6.27 -26.01 -14.06
CA GLY A 363 -5.24 -26.98 -13.63
C GLY A 363 -4.83 -26.87 -12.17
N TYR A 364 -5.15 -25.79 -11.46
CA TYR A 364 -4.92 -25.66 -10.04
C TYR A 364 -6.25 -25.67 -9.27
N SER A 365 -6.55 -26.76 -8.64
CA SER A 365 -7.67 -26.85 -7.71
C SER A 365 -7.18 -26.57 -6.29
N LEU A 366 -7.28 -25.31 -5.85
CA LEU A 366 -7.10 -24.96 -4.43
C LEU A 366 -8.17 -25.66 -3.54
N ASP A 367 -9.21 -26.18 -4.15
CA ASP A 367 -10.21 -27.04 -3.52
C ASP A 367 -9.76 -28.51 -3.42
N ALA A 368 -8.61 -28.85 -4.02
CA ALA A 368 -8.08 -30.21 -3.93
C ALA A 368 -7.86 -30.60 -2.47
N SER A 369 -8.27 -31.81 -2.13
CA SER A 369 -8.04 -32.39 -0.81
C SER A 369 -6.55 -32.39 -0.43
N SER A 370 -5.65 -32.53 -1.41
CA SER A 370 -4.19 -32.47 -1.24
C SER A 370 -3.70 -31.10 -0.75
N TYR A 371 -4.22 -29.98 -1.31
CA TYR A 371 -3.86 -28.65 -0.86
C TYR A 371 -4.30 -28.43 0.59
N LYS A 372 -5.54 -28.76 0.91
CA LYS A 372 -6.09 -28.64 2.27
C LYS A 372 -5.39 -29.55 3.28
N ALA A 373 -5.03 -30.77 2.88
CA ALA A 373 -4.31 -31.71 3.71
C ALA A 373 -2.88 -31.26 4.04
N GLY A 374 -2.27 -30.42 3.18
CA GLY A 374 -0.93 -29.89 3.38
C GLY A 374 -0.78 -28.98 4.62
N PHE A 375 -1.91 -28.49 5.17
CA PHE A 375 -1.89 -27.67 6.38
C PHE A 375 -2.05 -28.46 7.67
N VAL A 376 -2.51 -29.70 7.62
CA VAL A 376 -2.72 -30.54 8.82
C VAL A 376 -1.39 -30.88 9.47
N GLY A 377 -1.30 -30.68 10.78
CA GLY A 377 -0.11 -30.94 11.59
C GLY A 377 0.87 -29.74 11.67
N LEU A 378 0.65 -28.66 10.92
CA LEU A 378 1.43 -27.43 11.05
C LEU A 378 1.10 -26.70 12.35
N ASP A 379 2.05 -25.92 12.86
CA ASP A 379 1.93 -25.10 14.06
C ASP A 379 2.40 -23.66 13.78
N ALA A 380 2.44 -22.81 14.82
CA ALA A 380 2.80 -21.39 14.70
C ALA A 380 4.22 -21.12 14.18
N SER A 381 5.11 -22.13 14.12
CA SER A 381 6.45 -21.99 13.52
C SER A 381 6.44 -22.05 11.98
N TRP A 382 5.27 -22.32 11.38
CA TRP A 382 5.11 -22.44 9.95
C TRP A 382 5.48 -21.13 9.19
N SER A 383 6.31 -21.28 8.16
CA SER A 383 6.79 -20.13 7.35
C SER A 383 5.75 -19.53 6.42
N GLY A 384 4.68 -20.28 6.11
CA GLY A 384 3.63 -19.90 5.20
C GLY A 384 3.96 -20.10 3.71
N SER A 385 5.09 -20.74 3.38
CA SER A 385 5.50 -20.97 1.99
C SER A 385 4.58 -21.93 1.24
N GLU A 386 4.05 -22.92 1.93
CA GLU A 386 3.18 -23.97 1.37
C GLU A 386 1.80 -23.44 0.95
N ALA A 387 1.35 -22.32 1.55
CA ALA A 387 0.08 -21.73 1.20
C ALA A 387 0.09 -21.03 -0.15
N VAL A 388 1.25 -20.50 -0.58
CA VAL A 388 1.31 -19.61 -1.75
C VAL A 388 1.43 -20.41 -3.04
N VAL A 389 0.44 -20.24 -3.92
CA VAL A 389 0.39 -20.89 -5.25
C VAL A 389 0.52 -19.81 -6.31
N SER A 390 1.52 -19.99 -7.21
CA SER A 390 1.73 -19.08 -8.34
C SER A 390 0.48 -19.06 -9.24
N GLY A 391 0.03 -17.83 -9.58
CA GLY A 391 -1.19 -17.63 -10.37
C GLY A 391 -2.47 -17.50 -9.56
N ALA A 392 -2.47 -17.92 -8.27
CA ALA A 392 -3.55 -17.70 -7.31
C ALA A 392 -3.04 -16.95 -6.07
N THR A 393 -2.13 -16.00 -6.28
CA THR A 393 -1.35 -15.38 -5.20
C THR A 393 -2.23 -14.67 -4.17
N MET A 394 -3.25 -13.93 -4.60
CA MET A 394 -4.11 -13.18 -3.67
C MET A 394 -4.95 -14.10 -2.80
N THR A 395 -5.60 -15.11 -3.40
CA THR A 395 -6.39 -16.11 -2.68
C THR A 395 -5.52 -16.89 -1.69
N THR A 396 -4.33 -17.31 -2.10
CA THR A 396 -3.44 -18.09 -1.24
C THR A 396 -2.75 -17.27 -0.17
N GLN A 397 -2.53 -15.98 -0.39
CA GLN A 397 -2.13 -15.04 0.67
C GLN A 397 -3.24 -14.86 1.72
N ALA A 398 -4.50 -14.83 1.30
CA ALA A 398 -5.62 -14.80 2.23
C ALA A 398 -5.71 -16.08 3.07
N VAL A 399 -5.43 -17.26 2.48
CA VAL A 399 -5.31 -18.51 3.24
C VAL A 399 -4.19 -18.44 4.28
N LYS A 400 -3.01 -17.95 3.89
CA LYS A 400 -1.89 -17.74 4.81
C LYS A 400 -2.26 -16.80 5.94
N CYS A 401 -2.91 -15.67 5.63
CA CYS A 401 -3.38 -14.71 6.62
C CYS A 401 -4.33 -15.38 7.64
N ALA A 402 -5.33 -16.12 7.17
CA ALA A 402 -6.30 -16.80 8.02
C ALA A 402 -5.67 -17.83 8.98
N ILE A 403 -4.68 -18.59 8.50
CA ILE A 403 -3.97 -19.56 9.34
C ILE A 403 -3.15 -18.84 10.43
N ASN A 404 -2.40 -17.79 10.05
CA ASN A 404 -1.62 -17.01 11.00
C ASN A 404 -2.51 -16.30 12.02
N ASP A 405 -3.67 -15.77 11.59
CA ASP A 405 -4.65 -15.12 12.47
C ASP A 405 -5.26 -16.11 13.48
N ALA A 406 -5.48 -17.37 13.08
CA ALA A 406 -5.93 -18.42 13.99
C ALA A 406 -4.85 -18.76 15.03
N PHE A 407 -3.58 -18.84 14.63
CA PHE A 407 -2.48 -19.04 15.56
C PHE A 407 -2.32 -17.86 16.54
N GLU A 408 -2.41 -16.61 16.03
CA GLU A 408 -2.37 -15.41 16.86
C GLU A 408 -3.49 -15.44 17.93
N ALA A 409 -4.72 -15.79 17.53
CA ALA A 409 -5.85 -15.88 18.45
C ALA A 409 -5.68 -17.00 19.47
N PHE A 410 -5.12 -18.14 19.07
CA PHE A 410 -4.82 -19.25 19.98
C PHE A 410 -3.77 -18.86 21.03
N ALA A 411 -2.69 -18.20 20.59
CA ALA A 411 -1.64 -17.72 21.51
C ALA A 411 -2.19 -16.67 22.49
N ALA A 412 -3.07 -15.76 22.02
CA ALA A 412 -3.69 -14.74 22.88
C ALA A 412 -4.57 -15.31 23.99
N MET A 413 -5.11 -16.53 23.83
CA MET A 413 -5.85 -17.23 24.87
C MET A 413 -4.96 -17.95 25.90
N GLY A 414 -3.64 -17.85 25.80
CA GLY A 414 -2.71 -18.58 26.66
C GLY A 414 -2.45 -20.01 26.19
N GLY A 415 -2.75 -20.31 24.94
CA GLY A 415 -2.30 -21.55 24.29
C GLY A 415 -0.78 -21.59 24.26
N ASN A 416 -0.18 -22.68 24.64
CA ASN A 416 1.27 -22.83 24.77
C ASN A 416 1.98 -22.54 23.44
N ASN A 417 2.95 -21.60 23.49
CA ASN A 417 3.99 -21.46 22.50
C ASN A 417 4.95 -22.64 22.56
#